data_9b6b837b7231781045247433ddaa6a5b
#
_entry.id   9b6b837b7231781045247433ddaa6a5b
#
_cell.length_a   1.000
_cell.length_b   1.000
_cell.length_c   1.000
_cell.angle_alpha   90.00
_cell.angle_beta   90.00
_cell.angle_gamma   90.00
#
_symmetry.space_group_name_H-M   'P 1'
#
loop_
_entity.id
_entity.type
_entity.pdbx_description
1 polymer ?
#
loop_
_entity_poly.entity_id
_entity_poly.type
_entity_poly.pdbx_seq_one_letter_code
_entity_poly.pdbx_strand_id
1 'polypeptide(L)'
;MLNETVIRKATLEDISDVQKIAKETWNHTYEGLIPREIQDKFIESAYSDESMKRRVHHSLLLVATANNTVIGFANFFSRESEAILGAIYIYPKEQGKGIGSELLVAGIKELQSVSKIYVEVENGNETGEAFYQAKGFSLLEEYDDDFFGHILKTKRMVLEI
;
A
#
# COMPACT_ATOMS: atom_id res chain seq x y z
N MET A 1 8.10 -1.42 28.55
CA MET A 1 7.78 -0.17 27.85
C MET A 1 7.20 -0.49 26.46
N LEU A 2 6.06 0.10 26.13
CA LEU A 2 5.44 -0.12 24.85
C LEU A 2 6.17 0.67 23.76
N ASN A 3 6.43 0.03 22.63
CA ASN A 3 7.01 0.69 21.47
C ASN A 3 5.91 1.50 20.79
N GLU A 4 6.10 2.79 20.70
CA GLU A 4 5.16 3.63 20.01
C GLU A 4 5.41 3.62 18.52
N THR A 5 4.35 3.47 17.74
CA THR A 5 4.39 3.62 16.30
C THR A 5 4.20 5.09 15.97
N VAL A 6 5.09 5.63 15.15
CA VAL A 6 5.01 7.00 14.66
C VAL A 6 4.73 6.98 13.18
N ILE A 7 3.73 7.74 12.74
CA ILE A 7 3.42 7.90 11.31
C ILE A 7 3.94 9.28 10.88
N ARG A 8 4.71 9.32 9.81
CA ARG A 8 5.25 10.56 9.25
C ARG A 8 5.39 10.47 7.75
N LYS A 9 5.58 11.61 7.10
CA LYS A 9 5.87 11.63 5.67
C LYS A 9 7.25 11.05 5.42
N ALA A 10 7.38 10.28 4.35
CA ALA A 10 8.65 9.71 3.94
C ALA A 10 9.58 10.80 3.37
N THR A 11 10.86 10.57 3.54
CA THR A 11 11.92 11.38 2.92
C THR A 11 12.72 10.50 1.97
N LEU A 12 13.65 11.09 1.23
CA LEU A 12 14.52 10.33 0.34
C LEU A 12 15.35 9.27 1.09
N GLU A 13 15.63 9.50 2.37
CA GLU A 13 16.37 8.55 3.21
C GLU A 13 15.58 7.27 3.50
N ASP A 14 14.28 7.31 3.33
CA ASP A 14 13.42 6.15 3.60
C ASP A 14 13.26 5.20 2.40
N ILE A 15 13.76 5.59 1.23
CA ILE A 15 13.54 4.85 -0.02
C ILE A 15 13.97 3.38 0.10
N SER A 16 15.18 3.11 0.58
CA SER A 16 15.65 1.73 0.66
C SER A 16 14.80 0.87 1.57
N ASP A 17 14.33 1.42 2.69
CA ASP A 17 13.46 0.70 3.62
C ASP A 17 12.09 0.40 2.99
N VAL A 18 11.52 1.37 2.28
CA VAL A 18 10.23 1.17 1.59
C VAL A 18 10.36 0.10 0.52
N GLN A 19 11.44 0.13 -0.27
CA GLN A 19 11.70 -0.89 -1.30
C GLN A 19 11.78 -2.29 -0.69
N LYS A 20 12.45 -2.42 0.44
CA LYS A 20 12.59 -3.70 1.14
C LYS A 20 11.24 -4.21 1.64
N ILE A 21 10.45 -3.35 2.25
CA ILE A 21 9.11 -3.71 2.74
C ILE A 21 8.23 -4.16 1.58
N ALA A 22 8.24 -3.42 0.48
CA ALA A 22 7.44 -3.76 -0.70
C ALA A 22 7.78 -5.14 -1.23
N LYS A 23 9.07 -5.44 -1.37
CA LYS A 23 9.54 -6.73 -1.86
C LYS A 23 9.14 -7.88 -0.92
N GLU A 24 9.44 -7.76 0.36
CA GLU A 24 9.13 -8.82 1.33
C GLU A 24 7.62 -9.05 1.45
N THR A 25 6.83 -7.99 1.47
CA THR A 25 5.38 -8.09 1.57
C THR A 25 4.78 -8.74 0.34
N TRP A 26 5.23 -8.35 -0.85
CA TRP A 26 4.77 -8.96 -2.09
C TRP A 26 5.10 -10.45 -2.15
N ASN A 27 6.33 -10.81 -1.81
CA ASN A 27 6.74 -12.21 -1.81
C ASN A 27 5.90 -13.03 -0.82
N HIS A 28 5.62 -12.48 0.35
CA HIS A 28 4.81 -13.16 1.37
C HIS A 28 3.35 -13.29 0.93
N THR A 29 2.76 -12.21 0.43
CA THR A 29 1.32 -12.16 0.10
C THR A 29 0.99 -12.97 -1.15
N TYR A 30 1.84 -12.89 -2.16
CA TYR A 30 1.54 -13.44 -3.49
C TYR A 30 2.25 -14.73 -3.82
N GLU A 31 2.93 -15.34 -2.87
CA GLU A 31 3.52 -16.66 -3.07
C GLU A 31 2.42 -17.66 -3.40
N GLY A 32 2.57 -18.36 -4.54
CA GLY A 32 1.55 -19.27 -5.01
C GLY A 32 0.39 -18.64 -5.78
N LEU A 33 0.27 -17.31 -5.77
CA LEU A 33 -0.78 -16.57 -6.49
C LEU A 33 -0.25 -15.90 -7.75
N ILE A 34 0.93 -15.29 -7.66
CA ILE A 34 1.60 -14.62 -8.77
C ILE A 34 2.99 -15.23 -8.91
N PRO A 35 3.39 -15.67 -10.12
CA PRO A 35 4.74 -16.21 -10.31
C PRO A 35 5.81 -15.24 -9.81
N ARG A 36 6.85 -15.77 -9.16
CA ARG A 36 7.91 -14.96 -8.58
C ARG A 36 8.56 -14.05 -9.64
N GLU A 37 8.74 -14.55 -10.84
CA GLU A 37 9.30 -13.77 -11.95
C GLU A 37 8.47 -12.53 -12.25
N ILE A 38 7.15 -12.64 -12.20
CA ILE A 38 6.23 -11.52 -12.42
C ILE A 38 6.30 -10.55 -11.23
N GLN A 39 6.37 -11.06 -10.00
CA GLN A 39 6.55 -10.23 -8.81
C GLN A 39 7.82 -9.38 -8.93
N ASP A 40 8.93 -9.99 -9.34
CA ASP A 40 10.21 -9.31 -9.47
C ASP A 40 10.13 -8.19 -10.52
N LYS A 41 9.48 -8.43 -11.65
CA LYS A 41 9.29 -7.41 -12.69
C LYS A 41 8.50 -6.21 -12.15
N PHE A 42 7.44 -6.47 -11.39
CA PHE A 42 6.65 -5.41 -10.80
C PHE A 42 7.48 -4.59 -9.81
N ILE A 43 8.18 -5.24 -8.89
CA ILE A 43 8.98 -4.57 -7.86
C ILE A 43 10.08 -3.73 -8.50
N GLU A 44 10.79 -4.27 -9.48
CA GLU A 44 11.85 -3.55 -10.19
C GLU A 44 11.33 -2.31 -10.90
N SER A 45 10.13 -2.38 -11.47
CA SER A 45 9.52 -1.25 -12.17
C SER A 45 8.91 -0.23 -11.22
N ALA A 46 7.99 -0.68 -10.34
CA ALA A 46 7.19 0.21 -9.49
C ALA A 46 7.99 0.80 -8.33
N TYR A 47 9.03 0.10 -7.88
CA TYR A 47 9.83 0.50 -6.71
C TYR A 47 11.29 0.74 -7.06
N SER A 48 11.59 1.12 -8.29
CA SER A 48 12.92 1.58 -8.69
C SER A 48 13.26 2.87 -7.92
N ASP A 49 14.56 3.19 -7.82
CA ASP A 49 14.99 4.44 -7.16
C ASP A 49 14.32 5.66 -7.78
N GLU A 50 14.23 5.69 -9.10
CA GLU A 50 13.60 6.79 -9.83
C GLU A 50 12.11 6.89 -9.51
N SER A 51 11.39 5.77 -9.52
CA SER A 51 9.97 5.74 -9.16
C SER A 51 9.74 6.20 -7.73
N MET A 52 10.60 5.76 -6.80
CA MET A 52 10.51 6.15 -5.40
C MET A 52 10.72 7.64 -5.19
N LYS A 53 11.66 8.24 -5.90
CA LYS A 53 11.88 9.69 -5.82
C LYS A 53 10.62 10.45 -6.24
N ARG A 54 9.97 10.00 -7.32
CA ARG A 54 8.70 10.60 -7.76
C ARG A 54 7.62 10.47 -6.67
N ARG A 55 7.52 9.32 -6.04
CA ARG A 55 6.53 9.09 -4.98
C ARG A 55 6.75 10.01 -3.78
N VAL A 56 8.00 10.21 -3.39
CA VAL A 56 8.34 11.11 -2.28
C VAL A 56 7.95 12.56 -2.62
N HIS A 57 8.20 13.01 -3.84
CA HIS A 57 7.99 14.42 -4.23
C HIS A 57 6.58 14.72 -4.75
N HIS A 58 5.90 13.74 -5.36
CA HIS A 58 4.66 14.01 -6.11
C HIS A 58 3.45 13.20 -5.63
N SER A 59 3.57 12.50 -4.52
CA SER A 59 2.43 11.80 -3.91
C SER A 59 2.55 11.87 -2.40
N LEU A 60 1.51 11.41 -1.70
CA LEU A 60 1.57 11.30 -0.24
C LEU A 60 2.12 9.92 0.11
N LEU A 61 3.37 9.86 0.50
CA LEU A 61 4.02 8.63 0.97
C LEU A 61 4.25 8.77 2.47
N LEU A 62 3.57 7.91 3.24
CA LEU A 62 3.68 7.87 4.69
C LEU A 62 4.43 6.63 5.11
N VAL A 63 5.29 6.75 6.11
CA VAL A 63 5.96 5.61 6.72
C VAL A 63 5.54 5.49 8.18
N ALA A 64 5.46 4.24 8.64
CA ALA A 64 5.26 3.91 10.04
C ALA A 64 6.58 3.44 10.61
N THR A 65 7.00 4.05 11.72
CA THR A 65 8.25 3.66 12.38
C THR A 65 7.97 3.17 13.80
N ALA A 66 8.77 2.21 14.25
CA ALA A 66 8.82 1.76 15.63
C ALA A 66 10.29 1.70 16.03
N ASN A 67 10.66 2.37 17.12
CA ASN A 67 12.05 2.50 17.55
C ASN A 67 12.96 3.03 16.43
N ASN A 68 12.49 4.04 15.70
CA ASN A 68 13.19 4.66 14.57
C ASN A 68 13.45 3.72 13.37
N THR A 69 12.79 2.57 13.36
CA THR A 69 12.89 1.62 12.23
C THR A 69 11.59 1.67 11.43
N VAL A 70 11.70 1.82 10.11
CA VAL A 70 10.54 1.81 9.23
C VAL A 70 9.99 0.38 9.15
N ILE A 71 8.73 0.20 9.51
CA ILE A 71 8.08 -1.12 9.57
C ILE A 71 6.90 -1.26 8.61
N GLY A 72 6.46 -0.17 8.01
CA GLY A 72 5.36 -0.18 7.06
C GLY A 72 5.25 1.16 6.35
N PHE A 73 4.44 1.19 5.30
CA PHE A 73 4.18 2.43 4.58
C PHE A 73 2.83 2.39 3.88
N ALA A 74 2.33 3.57 3.53
CA ALA A 74 1.15 3.74 2.68
C ALA A 74 1.44 4.83 1.66
N ASN A 75 0.94 4.64 0.43
CA ASN A 75 1.15 5.58 -0.64
C ASN A 75 -0.19 5.97 -1.26
N PHE A 76 -0.52 7.25 -1.21
CA PHE A 76 -1.76 7.80 -1.73
C PHE A 76 -1.45 8.72 -2.90
N PHE A 77 -2.23 8.58 -3.96
CA PHE A 77 -2.15 9.44 -5.15
C PHE A 77 -3.47 10.19 -5.24
N SER A 78 -3.45 11.50 -5.11
CA SER A 78 -4.68 12.30 -5.13
C SER A 78 -4.78 13.12 -6.39
N ARG A 79 -6.01 13.31 -6.85
CA ARG A 79 -6.35 14.19 -7.96
C ARG A 79 -7.73 14.78 -7.67
N GLU A 80 -7.78 16.10 -7.47
CA GLU A 80 -9.02 16.78 -7.12
C GLU A 80 -9.64 16.22 -5.84
N SER A 81 -10.88 15.71 -5.89
CA SER A 81 -11.60 15.21 -4.73
C SER A 81 -11.46 13.70 -4.53
N GLU A 82 -10.63 13.03 -5.34
CA GLU A 82 -10.46 11.58 -5.25
C GLU A 82 -9.01 11.20 -5.04
N ALA A 83 -8.78 10.06 -4.40
CA ALA A 83 -7.45 9.50 -4.21
C ALA A 83 -7.45 8.00 -4.50
N ILE A 84 -6.27 7.50 -4.84
CA ILE A 84 -6.01 6.07 -4.97
C ILE A 84 -5.02 5.70 -3.87
N LEU A 85 -5.37 4.71 -3.07
CA LEU A 85 -4.42 4.08 -2.16
C LEU A 85 -3.66 3.03 -2.97
N GLY A 86 -2.49 3.41 -3.47
CA GLY A 86 -1.71 2.57 -4.37
C GLY A 86 -1.00 1.43 -3.67
N ALA A 87 -0.68 1.61 -2.39
CA ALA A 87 0.00 0.60 -1.59
C ALA A 87 -0.22 0.88 -0.11
N ILE A 88 -0.41 -0.17 0.66
CA ILE A 88 -0.34 -0.14 2.11
C ILE A 88 0.26 -1.48 2.54
N TYR A 89 1.54 -1.45 2.92
CA TYR A 89 2.30 -2.67 3.23
C TYR A 89 2.99 -2.52 4.56
N ILE A 90 2.91 -3.59 5.34
CA ILE A 90 3.53 -3.69 6.66
C ILE A 90 4.28 -5.00 6.69
N TYR A 91 5.50 -5.02 7.23
CA TYR A 91 6.25 -6.26 7.37
C TYR A 91 5.35 -7.34 7.96
N PRO A 92 5.39 -8.58 7.42
CA PRO A 92 4.51 -9.65 7.91
C PRO A 92 4.54 -9.84 9.42
N LYS A 93 5.72 -9.74 10.04
CA LYS A 93 5.86 -9.87 11.50
C LYS A 93 5.24 -8.74 12.31
N GLU A 94 4.95 -7.61 11.66
CA GLU A 94 4.37 -6.44 12.30
C GLU A 94 2.87 -6.28 12.02
N GLN A 95 2.29 -7.17 11.24
CA GLN A 95 0.85 -7.16 10.94
C GLN A 95 0.03 -7.56 12.16
N GLY A 96 -1.23 -7.14 12.17
CA GLY A 96 -2.13 -7.45 13.28
C GLY A 96 -2.00 -6.55 14.50
N LYS A 97 -1.23 -5.46 14.39
CA LYS A 97 -1.00 -4.50 15.50
C LYS A 97 -1.70 -3.15 15.29
N GLY A 98 -2.54 -3.03 14.26
CA GLY A 98 -3.27 -1.80 13.99
C GLY A 98 -2.49 -0.76 13.19
N ILE A 99 -1.30 -1.08 12.70
CA ILE A 99 -0.44 -0.14 11.97
C ILE A 99 -1.08 0.28 10.64
N GLY A 100 -1.69 -0.66 9.92
CA GLY A 100 -2.40 -0.35 8.68
C GLY A 100 -3.54 0.65 8.91
N SER A 101 -4.28 0.48 9.99
CA SER A 101 -5.35 1.40 10.37
C SER A 101 -4.80 2.80 10.68
N GLU A 102 -3.69 2.88 11.39
CA GLU A 102 -3.05 4.16 11.71
C GLU A 102 -2.57 4.87 10.45
N LEU A 103 -1.98 4.14 9.50
CA LEU A 103 -1.55 4.69 8.22
C LEU A 103 -2.74 5.21 7.40
N LEU A 104 -3.82 4.46 7.36
CA LEU A 104 -5.02 4.88 6.62
C LEU A 104 -5.63 6.14 7.22
N VAL A 105 -5.79 6.18 8.55
CA VAL A 105 -6.33 7.36 9.25
C VAL A 105 -5.44 8.58 9.02
N ALA A 106 -4.12 8.43 9.11
CA ALA A 106 -3.19 9.51 8.88
C ALA A 106 -3.28 10.04 7.43
N GLY A 107 -3.42 9.14 6.45
CA GLY A 107 -3.58 9.52 5.06
C GLY A 107 -4.87 10.30 4.81
N ILE A 108 -5.97 9.82 5.34
CA ILE A 108 -7.27 10.50 5.23
C ILE A 108 -7.19 11.91 5.84
N LYS A 109 -6.54 12.04 6.97
CA LYS A 109 -6.36 13.33 7.64
C LYS A 109 -5.54 14.32 6.81
N GLU A 110 -4.50 13.84 6.12
CA GLU A 110 -3.69 14.68 5.25
C GLU A 110 -4.43 15.06 3.96
N LEU A 111 -5.34 14.22 3.48
CA LEU A 111 -6.08 14.41 2.24
C LEU A 111 -7.43 15.08 2.50
N GLN A 112 -7.43 16.26 3.10
CA GLN A 112 -8.64 16.94 3.59
C GLN A 112 -9.71 17.22 2.52
N SER A 113 -9.31 17.40 1.26
CA SER A 113 -10.24 17.70 0.17
C SER A 113 -10.76 16.45 -0.54
N VAL A 114 -10.31 15.27 -0.14
CA VAL A 114 -10.67 14.02 -0.79
C VAL A 114 -11.95 13.47 -0.19
N SER A 115 -12.89 13.07 -1.05
CA SER A 115 -14.18 12.49 -0.63
C SER A 115 -14.29 11.00 -0.91
N LYS A 116 -13.42 10.46 -1.78
CA LYS A 116 -13.42 9.04 -2.13
C LYS A 116 -11.98 8.53 -2.24
N ILE A 117 -11.74 7.33 -1.72
CA ILE A 117 -10.47 6.64 -1.88
C ILE A 117 -10.73 5.29 -2.54
N TYR A 118 -10.03 5.04 -3.64
CA TYR A 118 -10.11 3.78 -4.37
C TYR A 118 -8.91 2.90 -4.03
N VAL A 119 -9.14 1.60 -4.04
CA VAL A 119 -8.06 0.62 -3.87
C VAL A 119 -8.32 -0.55 -4.81
N GLU A 120 -7.25 -1.18 -5.27
CA GLU A 120 -7.33 -2.39 -6.07
C GLU A 120 -6.70 -3.53 -5.26
N VAL A 121 -7.39 -4.66 -5.22
CA VAL A 121 -6.91 -5.85 -4.51
C VAL A 121 -7.07 -7.05 -5.42
N GLU A 122 -6.03 -7.86 -5.54
CA GLU A 122 -6.06 -9.06 -6.35
C GLU A 122 -6.88 -10.15 -5.67
N ASN A 123 -7.67 -10.86 -6.47
CA ASN A 123 -8.45 -11.99 -5.99
C ASN A 123 -7.49 -13.04 -5.41
N GLY A 124 -7.75 -13.50 -4.20
CA GLY A 124 -6.87 -14.42 -3.47
C GLY A 124 -6.07 -13.72 -2.36
N ASN A 125 -5.97 -12.40 -2.39
CA ASN A 125 -5.39 -11.65 -1.27
C ASN A 125 -6.46 -11.44 -0.21
N GLU A 126 -6.78 -12.48 0.54
CA GLU A 126 -7.86 -12.47 1.51
C GLU A 126 -7.60 -11.51 2.67
N THR A 127 -6.36 -11.42 3.12
CA THR A 127 -5.96 -10.53 4.20
C THR A 127 -6.17 -9.06 3.81
N GLY A 128 -5.76 -8.70 2.59
CA GLY A 128 -5.96 -7.34 2.07
C GLY A 128 -7.42 -7.01 1.91
N GLU A 129 -8.19 -7.90 1.31
CA GLU A 129 -9.62 -7.69 1.11
C GLU A 129 -10.36 -7.54 2.44
N ALA A 130 -10.06 -8.39 3.43
CA ALA A 130 -10.66 -8.32 4.75
C ALA A 130 -10.33 -6.99 5.45
N PHE A 131 -9.08 -6.51 5.30
CA PHE A 131 -8.67 -5.23 5.85
C PHE A 131 -9.50 -4.09 5.27
N TYR A 132 -9.63 -4.05 3.94
CA TYR A 132 -10.38 -2.97 3.28
C TYR A 132 -11.87 -3.01 3.65
N GLN A 133 -12.48 -4.20 3.68
CA GLN A 133 -13.87 -4.35 4.10
C GLN A 133 -14.07 -3.87 5.55
N ALA A 134 -13.16 -4.22 6.45
CA ALA A 134 -13.23 -3.80 7.84
C ALA A 134 -13.11 -2.28 8.00
N LYS A 135 -12.45 -1.61 7.05
CA LYS A 135 -12.30 -0.14 7.07
C LYS A 135 -13.43 0.59 6.36
N GLY A 136 -14.41 -0.12 5.83
CA GLY A 136 -15.56 0.48 5.21
C GLY A 136 -15.52 0.58 3.69
N PHE A 137 -14.50 0.01 3.06
CA PHE A 137 -14.46 -0.06 1.60
C PHE A 137 -15.50 -1.05 1.09
N SER A 138 -16.18 -0.70 0.01
CA SER A 138 -17.15 -1.58 -0.64
C SER A 138 -16.69 -1.93 -2.05
N LEU A 139 -17.12 -3.10 -2.53
CA LEU A 139 -16.78 -3.57 -3.87
C LEU A 139 -17.47 -2.69 -4.91
N LEU A 140 -16.67 -2.16 -5.85
CA LEU A 140 -17.16 -1.36 -6.96
C LEU A 140 -17.26 -2.19 -8.24
N GLU A 141 -16.19 -2.92 -8.58
CA GLU A 141 -16.16 -3.77 -9.77
C GLU A 141 -15.09 -4.85 -9.64
N GLU A 142 -15.21 -5.88 -10.48
CA GLU A 142 -14.19 -6.92 -10.65
C GLU A 142 -13.82 -6.94 -12.13
N TYR A 143 -12.55 -7.13 -12.41
CA TYR A 143 -12.05 -7.16 -13.79
C TYR A 143 -10.77 -7.98 -13.89
N ASP A 144 -10.43 -8.36 -15.13
CA ASP A 144 -9.19 -9.04 -15.40
C ASP A 144 -8.14 -7.99 -15.77
N ASP A 145 -7.00 -8.03 -15.08
CA ASP A 145 -5.88 -7.12 -15.29
C ASP A 145 -4.73 -7.91 -15.93
N ASP A 146 -4.23 -7.41 -17.05
CA ASP A 146 -3.03 -7.97 -17.68
C ASP A 146 -1.80 -7.41 -16.96
N PHE A 147 -1.27 -8.21 -16.03
CA PHE A 147 -0.19 -7.82 -15.16
C PHE A 147 1.11 -8.46 -15.67
N PHE A 148 1.87 -7.71 -16.47
CA PHE A 148 3.11 -8.19 -17.08
C PHE A 148 2.93 -9.51 -17.83
N GLY A 149 1.82 -9.63 -18.57
CA GLY A 149 1.48 -10.84 -19.30
C GLY A 149 0.78 -11.92 -18.49
N HIS A 150 0.60 -11.73 -17.18
CA HIS A 150 -0.11 -12.63 -16.31
C HIS A 150 -1.47 -12.03 -15.98
N ILE A 151 -2.55 -12.74 -16.25
CA ILE A 151 -3.89 -12.23 -16.00
C ILE A 151 -4.24 -12.40 -14.52
N LEU A 152 -4.51 -11.27 -13.86
CA LEU A 152 -4.94 -11.23 -12.47
C LEU A 152 -6.40 -10.81 -12.40
N LYS A 153 -7.20 -11.57 -11.68
CA LYS A 153 -8.55 -11.11 -11.32
C LYS A 153 -8.41 -10.09 -10.20
N THR A 154 -8.92 -8.88 -10.45
CA THR A 154 -8.72 -7.75 -9.56
C THR A 154 -10.07 -7.18 -9.15
N LYS A 155 -10.17 -6.83 -7.87
CA LYS A 155 -11.34 -6.14 -7.31
C LYS A 155 -10.98 -4.70 -7.07
N ARG A 156 -11.84 -3.80 -7.52
CA ARG A 156 -11.73 -2.38 -7.21
C ARG A 156 -12.73 -2.05 -6.12
N MET A 157 -12.24 -1.43 -5.07
CA MET A 157 -13.05 -1.07 -3.91
C MET A 157 -12.99 0.43 -3.67
N VAL A 158 -14.00 0.98 -3.02
CA VAL A 158 -14.09 2.41 -2.75
C VAL A 158 -14.52 2.67 -1.31
N LEU A 159 -13.87 3.66 -0.71
CA LEU A 159 -14.25 4.22 0.59
C LEU A 159 -14.77 5.64 0.36
N GLU A 160 -15.98 5.91 0.81
CA GLU A 160 -16.55 7.25 0.82
C GLU A 160 -16.25 7.89 2.18
N ILE A 161 -15.70 9.09 2.15
CA ILE A 161 -15.27 9.78 3.36
C ILE A 161 -16.31 10.82 3.77
#